data_06bf2e5695bed7ec3385bdd315665d45
#
_entry.id   06bf2e5695bed7ec3385bdd315665d45
#
_cell.length_a   1.000
_cell.length_b   1.000
_cell.length_c   1.000
_cell.angle_alpha   90.00
_cell.angle_beta   90.00
_cell.angle_gamma   90.00
#
_symmetry.space_group_name_H-M   'P 1'
#
loop_
_entity.id
_entity.type
_entity.pdbx_description
1 polymer ?
#
loop_
_entity_poly.entity_id
_entity_poly.type
_entity_poly.pdbx_seq_one_letter_code
_entity_poly.pdbx_strand_id
1 'polypeptide(L)'
;NTARIMSGGVAAGALHRPKRFFGAARNLKEGGSLTIIATVIVETGSRMDDVIYEEFKGTGNMELTLDRGLQEQRIFPAVSILRSGTRHDELLLTEAEADVAAKVRRMIAGSSEQEGISLILSMMEKTKDNEDFVARFDQWAKMMSTGRAE
;
A
#
# COMPACT_ATOMS: atom_id res chain seq x y z
N ASN A 1 12.00 38.96 -3.44
CA ASN A 1 11.61 37.56 -3.64
C ASN A 1 10.94 37.04 -2.35
N THR A 2 9.66 37.34 -2.19
CA THR A 2 8.84 36.75 -1.14
C THR A 2 8.55 35.30 -1.53
N ALA A 3 9.34 34.38 -0.98
CA ALA A 3 9.07 32.96 -1.14
C ALA A 3 7.67 32.67 -0.59
N ARG A 4 6.75 32.28 -1.46
CA ARG A 4 5.39 31.92 -1.08
C ARG A 4 5.51 30.69 -0.17
N ILE A 5 5.15 30.83 1.10
CA ILE A 5 5.19 29.75 2.09
C ILE A 5 3.89 28.97 1.97
N MET A 6 4.00 27.66 1.83
CA MET A 6 2.88 26.72 1.85
C MET A 6 2.40 26.51 3.31
N SER A 7 1.22 25.96 3.49
CA SER A 7 0.76 25.47 4.79
C SER A 7 1.83 24.56 5.40
N GLY A 8 2.13 24.71 6.69
CA GLY A 8 3.19 23.95 7.37
C GLY A 8 4.60 24.57 7.32
N GLY A 9 4.76 25.81 6.78
CA GLY A 9 6.04 26.55 6.82
C GLY A 9 7.04 26.15 5.73
N VAL A 10 6.65 25.30 4.77
CA VAL A 10 7.51 24.86 3.66
C VAL A 10 7.47 25.89 2.53
N ALA A 11 8.65 26.33 2.02
CA ALA A 11 8.69 27.17 0.85
C ALA A 11 8.21 26.42 -0.40
N ALA A 12 7.35 27.02 -1.22
CA ALA A 12 6.71 26.38 -2.37
C ALA A 12 7.70 25.72 -3.36
N GLY A 13 8.93 26.23 -3.45
CA GLY A 13 10.00 25.68 -4.30
C GLY A 13 10.88 24.62 -3.62
N ALA A 14 10.78 24.42 -2.31
CA ALA A 14 11.71 23.56 -1.56
C ALA A 14 11.61 22.10 -1.97
N LEU A 15 10.41 21.61 -2.28
CA LEU A 15 10.15 20.23 -2.65
C LEU A 15 10.32 19.93 -4.15
N HIS A 16 10.58 20.94 -4.98
CA HIS A 16 10.67 20.75 -6.42
C HIS A 16 11.81 19.81 -6.84
N ARG A 17 13.01 19.98 -6.27
CA ARG A 17 14.16 19.10 -6.57
C ARG A 17 13.96 17.68 -6.05
N PRO A 18 13.57 17.46 -4.76
CA PRO A 18 13.23 16.14 -4.25
C PRO A 18 12.15 15.42 -5.07
N LYS A 19 11.09 16.12 -5.49
CA LYS A 19 10.03 15.54 -6.34
C LYS A 19 10.57 15.12 -7.71
N ARG A 20 11.40 15.92 -8.35
CA ARG A 20 12.04 15.56 -9.62
C ARG A 20 12.96 14.35 -9.47
N PHE A 21 13.71 14.27 -8.36
CA PHE A 21 14.54 13.12 -8.05
C PHE A 21 13.67 11.86 -7.87
N PHE A 22 12.64 11.91 -7.05
CA PHE A 22 11.73 10.79 -6.82
C PHE A 22 10.99 10.37 -8.09
N GLY A 23 10.59 11.32 -8.93
CA GLY A 23 9.97 11.06 -10.23
C GLY A 23 10.94 10.57 -11.32
N ALA A 24 12.22 10.34 -10.98
CA ALA A 24 13.20 9.81 -11.93
C ALA A 24 13.13 8.28 -12.08
N ALA A 25 12.44 7.58 -11.18
CA ALA A 25 12.24 6.13 -11.25
C ALA A 25 11.57 5.72 -12.58
N ARG A 26 12.18 4.82 -13.31
CA ARG A 26 11.72 4.38 -14.64
C ARG A 26 12.44 3.14 -15.16
N ASN A 27 11.85 2.47 -16.12
CA ASN A 27 12.57 1.54 -16.99
C ASN A 27 13.41 2.31 -18.01
N LEU A 28 14.60 1.80 -18.31
CA LEU A 28 15.52 2.40 -19.29
C LEU A 28 15.31 1.75 -20.67
N LYS A 29 15.49 2.53 -21.72
CA LYS A 29 15.31 2.05 -23.11
C LYS A 29 16.35 1.00 -23.50
N GLU A 30 17.57 1.15 -22.99
CA GLU A 30 18.70 0.26 -23.22
C GLU A 30 18.66 -1.00 -22.34
N GLY A 31 17.62 -1.17 -21.55
CA GLY A 31 17.46 -2.26 -20.58
C GLY A 31 17.82 -1.84 -19.15
N GLY A 32 17.26 -2.58 -18.18
CA GLY A 32 17.38 -2.27 -16.76
C GLY A 32 16.36 -1.23 -16.29
N SER A 33 16.44 -0.87 -15.02
CA SER A 33 15.52 0.06 -14.39
C SER A 33 16.20 0.86 -13.27
N LEU A 34 15.65 2.03 -12.96
CA LEU A 34 15.95 2.79 -11.77
C LEU A 34 14.77 2.67 -10.80
N THR A 35 15.00 2.02 -9.68
CA THR A 35 14.04 1.90 -8.58
C THR A 35 14.43 2.84 -7.45
N ILE A 36 13.48 3.60 -6.92
CA ILE A 36 13.68 4.50 -5.79
C ILE A 36 12.72 4.08 -4.68
N ILE A 37 13.28 3.74 -3.52
CA ILE A 37 12.52 3.45 -2.31
C ILE A 37 12.72 4.64 -1.37
N ALA A 38 11.61 5.27 -0.98
CA ALA A 38 11.60 6.40 -0.06
C ALA A 38 10.65 6.09 1.11
N THR A 39 11.05 6.50 2.30
CA THR A 39 10.20 6.44 3.50
C THR A 39 9.78 7.83 3.91
N VAL A 40 8.56 7.98 4.35
CA VAL A 40 8.02 9.20 4.93
C VAL A 40 7.31 8.86 6.23
N ILE A 41 7.55 9.68 7.26
CA ILE A 41 6.88 9.52 8.55
C ILE A 41 5.65 10.42 8.52
N VAL A 42 4.50 9.87 8.92
CA VAL A 42 3.19 10.54 8.96
C VAL A 42 2.61 10.46 10.37
N GLU A 43 1.52 11.19 10.61
CA GLU A 43 0.81 11.18 11.90
C GLU A 43 1.69 11.63 13.08
N THR A 44 2.63 12.53 12.83
CA THR A 44 3.53 13.11 13.87
C THR A 44 2.90 14.29 14.62
N GLY A 45 1.75 14.79 14.17
CA GLY A 45 1.16 16.04 14.60
C GLY A 45 1.78 17.30 13.97
N SER A 46 2.79 17.13 13.11
CA SER A 46 3.44 18.22 12.35
C SER A 46 2.74 18.47 11.02
N ARG A 47 2.20 19.67 10.83
CA ARG A 47 1.62 20.07 9.53
C ARG A 47 2.64 20.05 8.37
N MET A 48 3.93 20.18 8.69
CA MET A 48 4.97 20.11 7.67
C MET A 48 5.08 18.69 7.11
N ASP A 49 5.00 17.68 7.96
CA ASP A 49 5.10 16.28 7.55
C ASP A 49 3.90 15.88 6.69
N ASP A 50 2.69 16.36 7.05
CA ASP A 50 1.49 16.16 6.24
C ASP A 50 1.63 16.78 4.84
N VAL A 51 2.16 18.00 4.75
CA VAL A 51 2.41 18.67 3.45
C VAL A 51 3.44 17.90 2.64
N ILE A 52 4.54 17.43 3.24
CA ILE A 52 5.56 16.64 2.55
C ILE A 52 4.94 15.34 2.03
N TYR A 53 4.18 14.63 2.84
CA TYR A 53 3.50 13.40 2.44
C TYR A 53 2.58 13.63 1.24
N GLU A 54 1.67 14.61 1.33
CA GLU A 54 0.73 14.90 0.24
C GLU A 54 1.43 15.33 -1.06
N GLU A 55 2.55 16.06 -0.96
CA GLU A 55 3.34 16.45 -2.12
C GLU A 55 4.02 15.28 -2.84
N PHE A 56 4.36 14.20 -2.12
CA PHE A 56 4.99 13.01 -2.69
C PHE A 56 3.99 11.90 -3.06
N LYS A 57 2.84 11.84 -2.41
CA LYS A 57 1.80 10.82 -2.59
C LYS A 57 1.40 10.61 -4.06
N GLY A 58 1.33 11.68 -4.85
CA GLY A 58 1.00 11.59 -6.26
C GLY A 58 2.17 11.22 -7.19
N THR A 59 3.39 11.08 -6.68
CA THR A 59 4.60 10.87 -7.50
C THR A 59 5.04 9.40 -7.54
N GLY A 60 4.76 8.62 -6.47
CA GLY A 60 5.13 7.21 -6.37
C GLY A 60 4.26 6.29 -7.22
N ASN A 61 4.83 5.16 -7.63
CA ASN A 61 4.12 4.09 -8.33
C ASN A 61 3.44 3.12 -7.36
N MET A 62 3.99 2.98 -6.15
CA MET A 62 3.47 2.14 -5.08
C MET A 62 3.53 2.90 -3.76
N GLU A 63 2.50 2.74 -2.96
CA GLU A 63 2.45 3.19 -1.57
C GLU A 63 2.21 1.99 -0.66
N LEU A 64 3.08 1.81 0.33
CA LEU A 64 2.92 0.81 1.38
C LEU A 64 2.74 1.55 2.70
N THR A 65 1.54 1.47 3.25
CA THR A 65 1.16 2.14 4.49
C THR A 65 1.27 1.17 5.65
N LEU A 66 2.06 1.53 6.67
CA LEU A 66 2.11 0.81 7.93
C LEU A 66 1.03 1.33 8.88
N ASP A 67 0.50 0.45 9.71
CA ASP A 67 -0.51 0.77 10.71
C ASP A 67 0.05 0.61 12.12
N ARG A 68 -0.03 1.70 12.90
CA ARG A 68 0.49 1.73 14.26
C ARG A 68 -0.29 0.83 15.21
N GLY A 69 -1.62 0.74 15.05
CA GLY A 69 -2.47 -0.11 15.88
C GLY A 69 -2.11 -1.59 15.73
N LEU A 70 -1.78 -2.04 14.51
CA LEU A 70 -1.29 -3.40 14.27
C LEU A 70 0.07 -3.65 14.96
N GLN A 71 0.98 -2.69 14.89
CA GLN A 71 2.29 -2.78 15.55
C GLN A 71 2.15 -2.84 17.07
N GLU A 72 1.28 -2.03 17.67
CA GLU A 72 1.00 -2.04 19.11
C GLU A 72 0.42 -3.39 19.56
N GLN A 73 -0.34 -4.05 18.73
CA GLN A 73 -0.90 -5.40 18.96
C GLN A 73 0.04 -6.54 18.56
N ARG A 74 1.27 -6.22 18.13
CA ARG A 74 2.28 -7.20 17.70
C ARG A 74 1.84 -8.05 16.50
N ILE A 75 1.00 -7.51 15.64
CA ILE A 75 0.61 -8.13 14.37
C ILE A 75 1.58 -7.67 13.28
N PHE A 76 2.31 -8.61 12.69
CA PHE A 76 3.34 -8.33 11.67
C PHE A 76 3.16 -9.23 10.44
N PRO A 77 3.40 -8.69 9.22
CA PRO A 77 3.76 -7.29 8.93
C PRO A 77 2.61 -6.33 9.27
N ALA A 78 2.94 -5.20 9.91
CA ALA A 78 1.94 -4.19 10.33
C ALA A 78 1.50 -3.32 9.14
N VAL A 79 1.04 -3.94 8.06
CA VAL A 79 0.67 -3.30 6.79
C VAL A 79 -0.84 -3.11 6.71
N SER A 80 -1.29 -1.89 6.45
CA SER A 80 -2.66 -1.63 6.06
C SER A 80 -2.88 -2.02 4.60
N ILE A 81 -3.61 -3.11 4.36
CA ILE A 81 -3.90 -3.60 3.01
C ILE A 81 -4.79 -2.61 2.24
N LEU A 82 -5.76 -1.99 2.93
CA LEU A 82 -6.71 -1.07 2.29
C LEU A 82 -6.07 0.26 1.92
N ARG A 83 -5.12 0.76 2.74
CA ARG A 83 -4.41 2.02 2.50
C ARG A 83 -3.18 1.87 1.60
N SER A 84 -2.74 0.64 1.36
CA SER A 84 -1.63 0.33 0.45
C SER A 84 -2.13 0.05 -0.95
N GLY A 85 -1.34 0.38 -1.97
CA GLY A 85 -1.71 0.14 -3.35
C GLY A 85 -0.58 0.37 -4.33
N THR A 86 -0.74 -0.19 -5.53
CA THR A 86 0.18 -0.03 -6.66
C THR A 86 -0.60 0.56 -7.82
N ARG A 87 -0.03 1.55 -8.50
CA ARG A 87 -0.60 2.09 -9.73
C ARG A 87 -0.42 1.09 -10.86
N HIS A 88 -1.44 0.94 -11.67
CA HIS A 88 -1.40 0.04 -12.82
C HIS A 88 -0.97 -1.37 -12.44
N ASP A 89 -1.49 -1.88 -11.31
CA ASP A 89 -1.24 -3.25 -10.86
C ASP A 89 -1.69 -4.30 -11.90
N GLU A 90 -2.66 -3.96 -12.75
CA GLU A 90 -3.07 -4.76 -13.92
C GLU A 90 -1.94 -5.06 -14.91
N LEU A 91 -0.87 -4.27 -14.93
CA LEU A 91 0.31 -4.50 -15.76
C LEU A 91 1.32 -5.47 -15.12
N LEU A 92 1.14 -5.78 -13.84
CA LEU A 92 2.07 -6.56 -13.03
C LEU A 92 1.49 -7.92 -12.63
N LEU A 93 0.17 -8.03 -12.59
CA LEU A 93 -0.55 -9.19 -12.13
C LEU A 93 -1.10 -10.01 -13.31
N THR A 94 -1.16 -11.30 -13.16
CA THR A 94 -1.98 -12.15 -14.01
C THR A 94 -3.46 -11.88 -13.75
N GLU A 95 -4.35 -12.27 -14.65
CA GLU A 95 -5.79 -12.11 -14.49
C GLU A 95 -6.31 -12.76 -13.20
N ALA A 96 -5.79 -13.95 -12.87
CA ALA A 96 -6.16 -14.68 -11.65
C ALA A 96 -5.71 -13.95 -10.38
N GLU A 97 -4.49 -13.42 -10.37
CA GLU A 97 -3.96 -12.63 -9.24
C GLU A 97 -4.74 -11.33 -9.05
N ALA A 98 -5.06 -10.63 -10.13
CA ALA A 98 -5.84 -9.40 -10.09
C ALA A 98 -7.27 -9.65 -9.56
N ASP A 99 -7.92 -10.72 -9.99
CA ASP A 99 -9.25 -11.11 -9.49
C ASP A 99 -9.21 -11.43 -8.00
N VAL A 100 -8.23 -12.23 -7.55
CA VAL A 100 -8.08 -12.56 -6.12
C VAL A 100 -7.74 -11.32 -5.31
N ALA A 101 -6.84 -10.44 -5.77
CA ALA A 101 -6.51 -9.20 -5.08
C ALA A 101 -7.74 -8.30 -4.89
N ALA A 102 -8.58 -8.19 -5.92
CA ALA A 102 -9.84 -7.46 -5.84
C ALA A 102 -10.85 -8.12 -4.88
N LYS A 103 -10.95 -9.45 -4.86
CA LYS A 103 -11.80 -10.20 -3.92
C LYS A 103 -11.32 -10.04 -2.48
N VAL A 104 -10.01 -10.12 -2.23
CA VAL A 104 -9.40 -9.87 -0.90
C VAL A 104 -9.81 -8.48 -0.39
N ARG A 105 -9.59 -7.43 -1.19
CA ARG A 105 -9.95 -6.06 -0.79
C ARG A 105 -11.44 -5.91 -0.46
N ARG A 106 -12.32 -6.49 -1.27
CA ARG A 106 -13.76 -6.49 -1.00
C ARG A 106 -14.12 -7.24 0.29
N MET A 107 -13.47 -8.38 0.55
CA MET A 107 -13.72 -9.20 1.72
C MET A 107 -13.36 -8.47 3.02
N ILE A 108 -12.27 -7.72 3.04
CA ILE A 108 -11.80 -7.02 4.24
C ILE A 108 -12.33 -5.57 4.36
N ALA A 109 -12.97 -5.02 3.33
CA ALA A 109 -13.41 -3.62 3.31
C ALA A 109 -14.40 -3.24 4.43
N GLY A 110 -15.12 -4.21 4.99
CA GLY A 110 -16.06 -4.00 6.11
C GLY A 110 -15.52 -4.40 7.47
N SER A 111 -14.26 -4.85 7.55
CA SER A 111 -13.59 -5.32 8.76
C SER A 111 -12.66 -4.25 9.33
N SER A 112 -12.28 -4.39 10.60
CA SER A 112 -11.17 -3.61 11.16
C SER A 112 -9.85 -4.00 10.49
N GLU A 113 -8.84 -3.11 10.54
CA GLU A 113 -7.48 -3.41 10.01
C GLU A 113 -6.92 -4.70 10.62
N GLN A 114 -7.13 -4.90 11.94
CA GLN A 114 -6.70 -6.09 12.66
C GLN A 114 -7.34 -7.37 12.12
N GLU A 115 -8.65 -7.38 12.00
CA GLU A 115 -9.39 -8.55 11.51
C GLU A 115 -9.01 -8.87 10.06
N GLY A 116 -8.92 -7.84 9.22
CA GLY A 116 -8.57 -7.99 7.81
C GLY A 116 -7.18 -8.59 7.62
N ILE A 117 -6.16 -8.04 8.27
CA ILE A 117 -4.79 -8.55 8.13
C ILE A 117 -4.63 -9.93 8.77
N SER A 118 -5.22 -10.17 9.96
CA SER A 118 -5.13 -11.47 10.63
C SER A 118 -5.75 -12.58 9.80
N LEU A 119 -6.88 -12.29 9.15
CA LEU A 119 -7.52 -13.21 8.24
C LEU A 119 -6.61 -13.59 7.07
N ILE A 120 -6.03 -12.58 6.39
CA ILE A 120 -5.14 -12.83 5.25
C ILE A 120 -3.89 -13.58 5.69
N LEU A 121 -3.26 -13.22 6.80
CA LEU A 121 -2.10 -13.94 7.33
C LEU A 121 -2.43 -15.41 7.61
N SER A 122 -3.58 -15.69 8.24
CA SER A 122 -4.02 -17.08 8.52
C SER A 122 -4.25 -17.92 7.26
N MET A 123 -4.64 -17.27 6.15
CA MET A 123 -4.75 -17.92 4.84
C MET A 123 -3.36 -18.16 4.22
N MET A 124 -2.47 -17.17 4.28
CA MET A 124 -1.12 -17.27 3.75
C MET A 124 -0.28 -18.34 4.46
N GLU A 125 -0.42 -18.50 5.76
CA GLU A 125 0.25 -19.55 6.55
C GLU A 125 -0.08 -20.99 6.08
N LYS A 126 -1.22 -21.15 5.41
CA LYS A 126 -1.67 -22.46 4.88
C LYS A 126 -1.26 -22.69 3.42
N THR A 127 -0.50 -21.80 2.84
CA THR A 127 -0.07 -21.84 1.45
C THR A 127 1.45 -21.83 1.35
N LYS A 128 1.97 -22.37 0.25
CA LYS A 128 3.42 -22.44 -0.01
C LYS A 128 3.94 -21.12 -0.60
N ASP A 129 3.14 -20.52 -1.47
CA ASP A 129 3.49 -19.36 -2.27
C ASP A 129 2.20 -18.64 -2.75
N ASN A 130 2.36 -17.58 -3.53
CA ASN A 130 1.24 -16.81 -4.06
C ASN A 130 0.38 -17.61 -5.05
N GLU A 131 0.97 -18.50 -5.83
CA GLU A 131 0.23 -19.32 -6.78
C GLU A 131 -0.74 -20.27 -6.05
N ASP A 132 -0.27 -20.94 -5.00
CA ASP A 132 -1.09 -21.79 -4.12
C ASP A 132 -2.17 -20.97 -3.40
N PHE A 133 -1.85 -19.74 -2.98
CA PHE A 133 -2.82 -18.83 -2.37
C PHE A 133 -3.94 -18.48 -3.35
N VAL A 134 -3.59 -18.08 -4.56
CA VAL A 134 -4.55 -17.73 -5.61
C VAL A 134 -5.45 -18.93 -5.96
N ALA A 135 -4.87 -20.12 -6.12
CA ALA A 135 -5.61 -21.33 -6.47
C ALA A 135 -6.64 -21.75 -5.39
N ARG A 136 -6.34 -21.52 -4.11
CA ARG A 136 -7.21 -21.93 -2.99
C ARG A 136 -8.19 -20.85 -2.55
N PHE A 137 -8.02 -19.62 -2.98
CA PHE A 137 -8.77 -18.47 -2.44
C PHE A 137 -10.29 -18.66 -2.56
N ASP A 138 -10.78 -19.10 -3.70
CA ASP A 138 -12.22 -19.26 -3.92
C ASP A 138 -12.87 -20.33 -3.04
N GLN A 139 -12.12 -21.35 -2.65
CA GLN A 139 -12.62 -22.36 -1.70
C GLN A 139 -12.81 -21.75 -0.31
N TRP A 140 -11.82 -20.95 0.15
CA TRP A 140 -11.92 -20.28 1.44
C TRP A 140 -13.01 -19.22 1.47
N ALA A 141 -13.13 -18.43 0.42
CA ALA A 141 -14.19 -17.42 0.30
C ALA A 141 -15.59 -18.06 0.41
N LYS A 142 -15.80 -19.23 -0.19
CA LYS A 142 -17.06 -19.99 -0.08
C LYS A 142 -17.30 -20.50 1.35
N MET A 143 -16.29 -21.06 2.01
CA MET A 143 -16.42 -21.56 3.40
C MET A 143 -16.80 -20.44 4.37
N MET A 144 -16.21 -19.25 4.19
CA MET A 144 -16.51 -18.09 5.03
C MET A 144 -17.90 -17.51 4.80
N SER A 145 -18.41 -17.56 3.57
CA SER A 145 -19.76 -17.10 3.26
C SER A 145 -20.83 -18.02 3.84
N THR A 146 -20.53 -19.32 3.96
CA THR A 146 -21.47 -20.32 4.54
C THR A 146 -21.45 -20.29 6.08
N GLY A 147 -20.32 -19.97 6.72
CA GLY A 147 -20.20 -19.90 8.19
C GLY A 147 -20.72 -18.59 8.81
N ARG A 148 -21.15 -17.60 8.01
CA ARG A 148 -21.82 -16.38 8.48
C ARG A 148 -23.35 -16.45 8.44
N ALA A 149 -23.90 -17.58 8.02
CA ALA A 149 -25.34 -17.78 7.85
C ALA A 149 -25.97 -18.59 9.02
N GLU A 150 -25.21 -18.86 10.08
CA GLU A 150 -25.67 -19.38 11.36
C GLU A 150 -25.35 -18.31 12.44
#